data_2164b8bead51db3eafe2d3c2e87c41eb
#
_entry.id   2164b8bead51db3eafe2d3c2e87c41eb
#
_cell.length_a   1.000
_cell.length_b   1.000
_cell.length_c   1.000
_cell.angle_alpha   90.00
_cell.angle_beta   90.00
_cell.angle_gamma   90.00
#
_symmetry.space_group_name_H-M   'P 1'
#
loop_
_entity.id
_entity.type
_entity.pdbx_description
1 polymer ?
#
loop_
_entity_poly.entity_id
_entity_poly.type
_entity_poly.pdbx_seq_one_letter_code
_entity_poly.pdbx_strand_id
1 'polypeptide(L)'
;LYTEYLWENQMYDKISFQFSDGFAAQYQKWREGFRIRKDATGAIWVNGGELDKTRKNLEAYLHCVLTYTSVSTLEKETKKIKKDNLQTGDLFLDAATGDAAVVVDVCVNENGEKAFLLGKGGKPAKQFHLLTNPAHEMDPWYYESELQYPFVTSEGEFKKGSLRHPTYLD
;
A
#
# COMPACT_ATOMS: atom_id res chain seq x y z
N LEU A 1 6.23 -0.19 -5.54
CA LEU A 1 6.11 -1.43 -6.33
C LEU A 1 4.93 -1.37 -7.31
N TYR A 2 3.67 -1.37 -6.81
CA TYR A 2 2.48 -1.40 -7.71
C TYR A 2 2.39 -0.17 -8.63
N THR A 3 2.64 1.01 -8.11
CA THR A 3 2.67 2.25 -8.91
C THR A 3 3.75 2.21 -10.01
N GLU A 4 4.91 1.64 -9.72
CA GLU A 4 5.96 1.44 -10.72
C GLU A 4 5.53 0.43 -11.79
N TYR A 5 4.92 -0.68 -11.40
CA TYR A 5 4.35 -1.65 -12.34
C TYR A 5 3.33 -0.98 -13.28
N LEU A 6 2.39 -0.21 -12.76
CA LEU A 6 1.43 0.52 -13.57
C LEU A 6 2.10 1.54 -14.49
N TRP A 7 3.11 2.24 -13.99
CA TRP A 7 3.83 3.25 -14.76
C TRP A 7 4.64 2.63 -15.91
N GLU A 8 5.34 1.54 -15.66
CA GLU A 8 6.11 0.80 -16.67
C GLU A 8 5.20 0.21 -17.75
N ASN A 9 4.00 -0.23 -17.38
CA ASN A 9 2.99 -0.74 -18.30
C ASN A 9 2.09 0.36 -18.91
N GLN A 10 2.42 1.64 -18.71
CA GLN A 10 1.72 2.80 -19.26
C GLN A 10 0.24 2.92 -18.84
N MET A 11 -0.14 2.28 -17.74
CA MET A 11 -1.49 2.35 -17.15
C MET A 11 -1.62 3.57 -16.23
N TYR A 12 -1.32 4.76 -16.74
CA TYR A 12 -1.23 6.00 -15.96
C TYR A 12 -2.55 6.44 -15.36
N ASP A 13 -3.66 6.14 -16.00
CA ASP A 13 -5.02 6.41 -15.58
C ASP A 13 -5.41 5.61 -14.32
N LYS A 14 -4.79 4.47 -14.10
CA LYS A 14 -5.00 3.64 -12.90
C LYS A 14 -4.20 4.12 -11.69
N ILE A 15 -3.21 4.99 -11.87
CA ILE A 15 -2.43 5.54 -10.77
C ILE A 15 -3.19 6.72 -10.16
N SER A 16 -3.84 6.48 -9.02
CA SER A 16 -4.59 7.50 -8.28
C SER A 16 -4.58 7.17 -6.78
N PHE A 17 -4.50 8.20 -5.94
CA PHE A 17 -4.54 8.07 -4.49
C PHE A 17 -5.50 9.12 -3.90
N GLN A 18 -6.24 8.75 -2.86
CA GLN A 18 -7.11 9.68 -2.17
C GLN A 18 -6.41 10.35 -0.99
N PHE A 19 -6.53 11.67 -0.89
CA PHE A 19 -6.12 12.43 0.28
C PHE A 19 -7.18 12.37 1.39
N SER A 20 -6.83 12.84 2.58
CA SER A 20 -7.73 12.83 3.73
C SER A 20 -9.03 13.61 3.54
N ASP A 21 -9.02 14.62 2.67
CA ASP A 21 -10.18 15.44 2.29
C ASP A 21 -11.01 14.83 1.14
N GLY A 22 -10.66 13.64 0.66
CA GLY A 22 -11.34 12.97 -0.45
C GLY A 22 -10.87 13.40 -1.84
N PHE A 23 -9.87 14.28 -1.93
CA PHE A 23 -9.31 14.68 -3.21
C PHE A 23 -8.58 13.51 -3.89
N ALA A 24 -8.89 13.26 -5.17
CA ALA A 24 -8.24 12.22 -5.96
C ALA A 24 -7.00 12.78 -6.67
N ALA A 25 -5.82 12.35 -6.23
CA ALA A 25 -4.54 12.70 -6.83
C ALA A 25 -4.25 11.76 -8.01
N GLN A 26 -4.76 12.09 -9.18
CA GLN A 26 -4.61 11.30 -10.42
C GLN A 26 -3.26 11.58 -11.08
N TYR A 27 -2.43 10.55 -11.30
CA TYR A 27 -1.12 10.69 -11.94
C TYR A 27 -1.23 11.17 -13.40
N GLN A 28 -2.24 10.72 -14.14
CA GLN A 28 -2.45 11.16 -15.51
C GLN A 28 -2.53 12.71 -15.59
N LYS A 29 -3.25 13.34 -14.68
CA LYS A 29 -3.38 14.78 -14.61
C LYS A 29 -2.08 15.48 -14.18
N TRP A 30 -1.36 14.88 -13.23
CA TRP A 30 -0.03 15.37 -12.84
C TRP A 30 0.95 15.31 -14.00
N ARG A 31 0.97 14.23 -14.75
CA ARG A 31 1.79 14.02 -15.94
C ARG A 31 1.50 15.02 -17.07
N GLU A 32 0.25 15.46 -17.21
CA GLU A 32 -0.20 16.48 -18.15
C GLU A 32 0.23 17.90 -17.78
N GLY A 33 0.97 18.08 -16.67
CA GLY A 33 1.52 19.35 -16.24
C GLY A 33 0.74 20.01 -15.11
N PHE A 34 -0.34 19.42 -14.62
CA PHE A 34 -1.02 19.93 -13.43
C PHE A 34 -0.24 19.62 -12.16
N ARG A 35 -0.44 20.43 -11.14
CA ARG A 35 0.15 20.24 -9.80
C ARG A 35 -0.93 20.36 -8.74
N ILE A 36 -0.69 19.78 -7.58
CA ILE A 36 -1.63 19.82 -6.46
C ILE A 36 -1.19 20.93 -5.51
N ARG A 37 -2.11 21.87 -5.24
CA ARG A 37 -1.99 22.84 -4.16
C ARG A 37 -2.97 22.47 -3.08
N LYS A 38 -2.50 22.35 -1.84
CA LYS A 38 -3.33 22.06 -0.68
C LYS A 38 -3.20 23.18 0.33
N ASP A 39 -4.35 23.64 0.83
CA ASP A 39 -4.46 24.63 1.90
C ASP A 39 -5.53 24.18 2.93
N ALA A 40 -5.95 25.08 3.81
CA ALA A 40 -6.96 24.81 4.85
C ALA A 40 -8.34 24.46 4.28
N THR A 41 -8.62 24.82 3.02
CA THR A 41 -9.92 24.58 2.36
C THR A 41 -9.95 23.26 1.60
N GLY A 42 -8.80 22.61 1.41
CA GLY A 42 -8.64 21.33 0.73
C GLY A 42 -7.58 21.34 -0.36
N ALA A 43 -7.54 20.27 -1.13
CA ALA A 43 -6.62 20.14 -2.26
C ALA A 43 -7.30 20.49 -3.58
N ILE A 44 -6.58 21.18 -4.45
CA ILE A 44 -7.04 21.55 -5.79
C ILE A 44 -5.95 21.33 -6.84
N TRP A 45 -6.36 21.07 -8.07
CA TRP A 45 -5.48 21.08 -9.22
C TRP A 45 -5.20 22.52 -9.68
N VAL A 46 -3.91 22.82 -9.90
CA VAL A 46 -3.45 24.07 -10.50
C VAL A 46 -2.60 23.77 -11.72
N ASN A 47 -2.58 24.67 -12.69
CA ASN A 47 -1.65 24.54 -13.82
C ASN A 47 -0.23 24.76 -13.29
N GLY A 48 0.66 23.81 -13.54
CA GLY A 48 2.05 23.82 -13.05
C GLY A 48 3.09 23.73 -14.14
N GLY A 49 2.71 23.63 -15.40
CA GLY A 49 3.64 23.55 -16.50
C GLY A 49 3.20 22.69 -17.68
N GLU A 50 4.16 22.08 -18.34
CA GLU A 50 3.97 21.25 -19.52
C GLU A 50 3.90 19.74 -19.19
N LEU A 51 3.51 18.95 -20.19
CA LEU A 51 3.52 17.50 -20.13
C LEU A 51 4.94 16.98 -19.79
N ASP A 52 5.05 16.25 -18.71
CA ASP A 52 6.31 15.62 -18.28
C ASP A 52 6.12 14.11 -18.06
N LYS A 53 6.81 13.32 -18.89
CA LYS A 53 6.75 11.85 -18.92
C LYS A 53 7.93 11.18 -18.19
N THR A 54 8.77 11.95 -17.53
CA THR A 54 10.00 11.44 -16.90
C THR A 54 9.73 10.68 -15.61
N ARG A 55 10.64 9.77 -15.27
CA ARG A 55 10.63 9.08 -13.96
C ARG A 55 10.74 10.10 -12.80
N LYS A 56 11.52 11.14 -12.97
CA LYS A 56 11.64 12.21 -11.98
C LYS A 56 10.31 12.88 -11.67
N ASN A 57 9.44 13.03 -12.67
CA ASN A 57 8.08 13.55 -12.46
C ASN A 57 7.19 12.57 -11.71
N LEU A 58 7.34 11.24 -11.93
CA LEU A 58 6.65 10.22 -11.11
C LEU A 58 7.11 10.29 -9.66
N GLU A 59 8.42 10.41 -9.42
CA GLU A 59 8.97 10.52 -8.06
C GLU A 59 8.46 11.78 -7.34
N ALA A 60 8.39 12.92 -8.03
CA ALA A 60 7.79 14.14 -7.50
C ALA A 60 6.29 13.98 -7.16
N TYR A 61 5.53 13.26 -8.00
CA TYR A 61 4.15 12.90 -7.72
C TYR A 61 4.02 12.03 -6.47
N LEU A 62 4.81 10.96 -6.38
CA LEU A 62 4.80 10.05 -5.22
C LEU A 62 5.17 10.79 -3.94
N HIS A 63 6.15 11.70 -3.99
CA HIS A 63 6.50 12.53 -2.84
C HIS A 63 5.32 13.40 -2.39
N CYS A 64 4.60 14.01 -3.34
CA CYS A 64 3.39 14.78 -3.04
C CYS A 64 2.30 13.88 -2.41
N VAL A 65 2.04 12.72 -2.99
CA VAL A 65 1.06 11.75 -2.47
C VAL A 65 1.40 11.33 -1.05
N LEU A 66 2.65 10.90 -0.80
CA LEU A 66 3.11 10.47 0.52
C LEU A 66 3.02 11.57 1.60
N THR A 67 3.06 12.84 1.18
CA THR A 67 2.89 13.97 2.12
C THR A 67 1.46 14.10 2.63
N TYR A 68 0.45 13.73 1.82
CA TYR A 68 -0.96 13.98 2.11
C TYR A 68 -1.82 12.72 2.29
N THR A 69 -1.19 11.55 2.25
CA THR A 69 -1.83 10.26 2.52
C THR A 69 -1.35 9.65 3.84
N SER A 70 -2.08 8.66 4.32
CA SER A 70 -1.79 7.94 5.56
C SER A 70 -2.39 6.54 5.50
N VAL A 71 -2.13 5.69 6.49
CA VAL A 71 -2.77 4.37 6.59
C VAL A 71 -4.29 4.50 6.64
N SER A 72 -4.84 5.54 7.27
CA SER A 72 -6.29 5.78 7.31
C SER A 72 -6.89 6.18 5.94
N THR A 73 -6.13 6.83 5.06
CA THR A 73 -6.58 7.08 3.68
C THR A 73 -6.49 5.81 2.84
N LEU A 74 -5.41 5.05 3.00
CA LEU A 74 -5.23 3.77 2.33
C LEU A 74 -6.32 2.76 2.74
N GLU A 75 -6.76 2.80 3.99
CA GLU A 75 -7.86 1.96 4.46
C GLU A 75 -9.16 2.19 3.67
N LYS A 76 -9.43 3.41 3.20
CA LYS A 76 -10.61 3.74 2.38
C LYS A 76 -10.53 3.20 0.95
N GLU A 77 -9.31 2.97 0.45
CA GLU A 77 -9.04 2.44 -0.89
C GLU A 77 -8.93 0.91 -0.92
N THR A 78 -9.25 0.26 0.20
CA THR A 78 -9.14 -1.18 0.37
C THR A 78 -10.43 -1.78 0.91
N LYS A 79 -10.69 -3.05 0.61
CA LYS A 79 -11.79 -3.84 1.16
C LYS A 79 -11.28 -4.92 2.12
N LYS A 80 -12.01 -5.17 3.21
CA LYS A 80 -11.70 -6.28 4.12
C LYS A 80 -11.89 -7.61 3.41
N ILE A 81 -10.96 -8.52 3.60
CA ILE A 81 -11.03 -9.87 3.07
C ILE A 81 -10.88 -10.92 4.18
N LYS A 82 -11.26 -12.14 3.86
CA LYS A 82 -10.98 -13.32 4.70
C LYS A 82 -9.58 -13.85 4.36
N LYS A 83 -8.97 -14.56 5.31
CA LYS A 83 -7.64 -15.16 5.12
C LYS A 83 -7.56 -16.11 3.93
N ASP A 84 -8.63 -16.86 3.67
CA ASP A 84 -8.72 -17.81 2.54
C ASP A 84 -8.52 -17.11 1.18
N ASN A 85 -8.85 -15.81 1.10
CA ASN A 85 -8.70 -14.98 -0.10
C ASN A 85 -7.37 -14.20 -0.14
N LEU A 86 -6.46 -14.46 0.81
CA LEU A 86 -5.17 -13.78 0.88
C LEU A 86 -4.33 -14.04 -0.39
N GLN A 87 -3.78 -12.98 -0.95
CA GLN A 87 -2.95 -13.01 -2.14
C GLN A 87 -1.84 -11.94 -2.08
N THR A 88 -0.87 -12.04 -2.96
CA THR A 88 0.20 -11.06 -3.12
C THR A 88 -0.37 -9.67 -3.41
N GLY A 89 0.14 -8.65 -2.73
CA GLY A 89 -0.32 -7.27 -2.80
C GLY A 89 -1.38 -6.91 -1.76
N ASP A 90 -1.94 -7.87 -1.04
CA ASP A 90 -2.81 -7.59 0.10
C ASP A 90 -2.06 -6.89 1.23
N LEU A 91 -2.82 -6.22 2.08
CA LEU A 91 -2.29 -5.38 3.14
C LEU A 91 -2.84 -5.79 4.50
N PHE A 92 -1.97 -5.75 5.50
CA PHE A 92 -2.40 -5.63 6.90
C PHE A 92 -2.31 -4.16 7.30
N LEU A 93 -3.44 -3.55 7.68
CA LEU A 93 -3.52 -2.13 8.04
C LEU A 93 -4.07 -1.94 9.44
N ASP A 94 -3.42 -1.08 10.23
CA ASP A 94 -3.96 -0.53 11.48
C ASP A 94 -3.94 0.99 11.42
N ALA A 95 -5.09 1.60 11.09
CA ALA A 95 -5.22 3.04 10.99
C ALA A 95 -5.08 3.75 12.35
N ALA A 96 -5.27 3.05 13.47
CA ALA A 96 -5.15 3.64 14.81
C ALA A 96 -3.69 3.85 15.21
N THR A 97 -2.81 2.93 14.86
CA THR A 97 -1.37 3.03 15.10
C THR A 97 -0.63 3.67 13.92
N GLY A 98 -1.24 3.71 12.75
CA GLY A 98 -0.62 4.11 11.49
C GLY A 98 0.32 3.04 10.95
N ASP A 99 0.10 1.78 11.33
CA ASP A 99 0.93 0.66 10.93
C ASP A 99 0.39 -0.05 9.68
N ALA A 100 1.31 -0.51 8.83
CA ALA A 100 0.98 -1.21 7.60
C ALA A 100 2.06 -2.22 7.23
N ALA A 101 1.64 -3.40 6.77
CA ALA A 101 2.51 -4.39 6.15
C ALA A 101 1.86 -4.88 4.85
N VAL A 102 2.68 -5.22 3.86
CA VAL A 102 2.23 -5.75 2.56
C VAL A 102 2.57 -7.22 2.44
N VAL A 103 1.65 -8.00 1.90
CA VAL A 103 1.91 -9.37 1.47
C VAL A 103 2.76 -9.33 0.20
N VAL A 104 4.03 -9.68 0.35
CA VAL A 104 5.04 -9.58 -0.73
C VAL A 104 4.95 -10.76 -1.67
N ASP A 105 4.71 -11.94 -1.10
CA ASP A 105 4.61 -13.18 -1.86
C ASP A 105 3.69 -14.17 -1.16
N VAL A 106 3.07 -15.06 -1.95
CA VAL A 106 2.21 -16.15 -1.47
C VAL A 106 2.57 -17.41 -2.20
N CYS A 107 2.87 -18.47 -1.47
CA CYS A 107 2.98 -19.82 -2.01
C CYS A 107 1.86 -20.72 -1.50
N VAL A 108 1.54 -21.73 -2.28
CA VAL A 108 0.50 -22.72 -1.97
C VAL A 108 1.11 -24.10 -2.12
N ASN A 109 0.96 -24.94 -1.12
CA ASN A 109 1.42 -26.32 -1.18
C ASN A 109 0.41 -27.22 -1.92
N GLU A 110 0.75 -28.50 -2.10
CA GLU A 110 -0.08 -29.49 -2.80
C GLU A 110 -1.43 -29.73 -2.12
N ASN A 111 -1.55 -29.44 -0.82
CA ASN A 111 -2.80 -29.55 -0.04
C ASN A 111 -3.67 -28.28 -0.09
N GLY A 112 -3.22 -27.24 -0.78
CA GLY A 112 -3.89 -25.95 -0.87
C GLY A 112 -3.66 -25.03 0.33
N GLU A 113 -2.73 -25.36 1.24
CA GLU A 113 -2.33 -24.50 2.36
C GLU A 113 -1.44 -23.36 1.87
N LYS A 114 -1.74 -22.15 2.31
CA LYS A 114 -1.01 -20.95 1.94
C LYS A 114 0.05 -20.59 2.97
N ALA A 115 1.22 -20.20 2.49
CA ALA A 115 2.21 -19.46 3.25
C ALA A 115 2.50 -18.13 2.56
N PHE A 116 2.82 -17.08 3.32
CA PHE A 116 3.02 -15.75 2.79
C PHE A 116 4.16 -15.01 3.48
N LEU A 117 4.81 -14.12 2.72
CA LEU A 117 5.84 -13.21 3.23
C LEU A 117 5.23 -11.83 3.46
N LEU A 118 5.64 -11.19 4.55
CA LEU A 118 5.28 -9.82 4.85
C LEU A 118 6.46 -8.88 4.69
N GLY A 119 6.21 -7.72 4.11
CA GLY A 119 7.19 -6.66 3.99
C GLY A 119 6.67 -5.34 4.57
N LYS A 120 7.58 -4.54 5.10
CA LYS A 120 7.27 -3.30 5.78
C LYS A 120 8.39 -2.27 5.60
N GLY A 121 8.02 -1.01 5.50
CA GLY A 121 8.88 0.13 5.83
C GLY A 121 8.70 0.55 7.28
N GLY A 122 9.29 1.64 7.71
CA GLY A 122 9.17 2.08 9.08
C GLY A 122 8.94 3.58 9.27
N LYS A 123 8.43 3.93 10.45
CA LYS A 123 8.36 5.31 10.92
C LYS A 123 9.07 5.40 12.28
N PRO A 124 10.19 6.14 12.41
CA PRO A 124 10.82 6.94 11.35
C PRO A 124 11.23 6.09 10.14
N ALA A 125 11.49 6.73 9.00
CA ALA A 125 11.75 6.05 7.73
C ALA A 125 12.86 5.01 7.86
N LYS A 126 12.53 3.77 7.52
CA LYS A 126 13.44 2.63 7.43
C LYS A 126 13.41 2.08 6.01
N GLN A 127 14.49 1.41 5.63
CA GLN A 127 14.50 0.65 4.39
C GLN A 127 13.41 -0.43 4.43
N PHE A 128 12.75 -0.64 3.29
CA PHE A 128 11.78 -1.73 3.17
C PHE A 128 12.46 -3.09 3.40
N HIS A 129 11.89 -3.92 4.24
CA HIS A 129 12.44 -5.22 4.62
C HIS A 129 11.34 -6.25 4.86
N LEU A 130 11.69 -7.51 4.79
CA LEU A 130 10.81 -8.61 5.17
C LEU A 130 10.71 -8.71 6.69
N LEU A 131 9.50 -8.97 7.18
CA LEU A 131 9.27 -9.29 8.58
C LEU A 131 9.59 -10.77 8.84
N THR A 132 10.21 -11.05 9.97
CA THR A 132 10.41 -12.42 10.43
C THR A 132 9.16 -12.90 11.16
N ASN A 133 8.87 -14.20 11.05
CA ASN A 133 7.78 -14.83 11.79
C ASN A 133 8.24 -15.14 13.21
N PRO A 134 7.68 -14.54 14.28
CA PRO A 134 8.10 -14.79 15.65
C PRO A 134 7.72 -16.18 16.17
N ALA A 135 6.83 -16.90 15.49
CA ALA A 135 6.43 -18.26 15.84
C ALA A 135 7.40 -19.34 15.27
N HIS A 136 8.19 -18.97 14.26
CA HIS A 136 9.07 -19.88 13.54
C HIS A 136 10.48 -19.30 13.43
N GLU A 137 11.39 -19.75 14.29
CA GLU A 137 12.79 -19.32 14.26
C GLU A 137 13.43 -19.69 12.91
N MET A 138 14.11 -18.74 12.28
CA MET A 138 14.78 -18.87 10.97
C MET A 138 13.85 -19.10 9.76
N ASP A 139 12.52 -19.10 9.92
CA ASP A 139 11.56 -19.19 8.84
C ASP A 139 10.78 -17.87 8.74
N PRO A 140 10.96 -17.06 7.67
CA PRO A 140 10.25 -15.79 7.53
C PRO A 140 8.79 -15.96 7.07
N TRP A 141 8.38 -17.16 6.69
CA TRP A 141 7.04 -17.42 6.17
C TRP A 141 6.01 -17.46 7.30
N TYR A 142 4.89 -16.78 7.05
CA TYR A 142 3.68 -16.84 7.87
C TYR A 142 2.71 -17.83 7.22
N TYR A 143 2.02 -18.64 8.02
CA TYR A 143 1.11 -19.67 7.52
C TYR A 143 -0.36 -19.23 7.72
N GLU A 144 -1.19 -19.38 6.68
CA GLU A 144 -2.61 -19.03 6.74
C GLU A 144 -3.34 -19.79 7.85
N SER A 145 -3.01 -21.07 8.05
CA SER A 145 -3.57 -21.92 9.11
C SER A 145 -3.33 -21.36 10.52
N GLU A 146 -2.20 -20.65 10.73
CA GLU A 146 -1.79 -20.06 11.99
C GLU A 146 -2.24 -18.59 12.14
N LEU A 147 -2.82 -18.00 11.09
CA LEU A 147 -3.29 -16.62 11.14
C LEU A 147 -4.46 -16.49 12.11
N GLN A 148 -4.18 -16.02 13.30
CA GLN A 148 -5.12 -15.73 14.40
C GLN A 148 -4.96 -14.27 14.81
N TYR A 149 -6.00 -13.70 15.41
CA TYR A 149 -5.97 -12.31 15.87
C TYR A 149 -5.92 -12.22 17.40
N PRO A 150 -5.08 -11.32 18.00
CA PRO A 150 -4.18 -10.40 17.28
C PRO A 150 -3.14 -11.16 16.48
N PHE A 151 -2.88 -10.73 15.25
CA PHE A 151 -1.88 -11.33 14.38
C PHE A 151 -0.53 -10.69 14.67
N VAL A 152 0.38 -11.46 15.24
CA VAL A 152 1.68 -10.99 15.73
C VAL A 152 2.75 -11.14 14.66
N THR A 153 3.54 -10.09 14.49
CA THR A 153 4.73 -10.05 13.63
C THR A 153 5.96 -9.64 14.45
N SER A 154 7.13 -9.70 13.86
CA SER A 154 8.37 -9.24 14.54
C SER A 154 8.38 -7.74 14.90
N GLU A 155 7.50 -6.93 14.29
CA GLU A 155 7.47 -5.48 14.50
C GLU A 155 6.09 -4.94 14.91
N GLY A 156 5.27 -5.75 15.55
CA GLY A 156 3.97 -5.33 16.05
C GLY A 156 2.86 -6.34 15.80
N GLU A 157 1.64 -5.94 16.09
CA GLU A 157 0.46 -6.80 15.95
C GLU A 157 -0.65 -6.12 15.16
N PHE A 158 -1.43 -6.91 14.47
CA PHE A 158 -2.60 -6.48 13.72
C PHE A 158 -3.88 -7.08 14.29
N LYS A 159 -4.92 -6.26 14.44
CA LYS A 159 -6.22 -6.65 14.97
C LYS A 159 -7.10 -7.31 13.91
N LYS A 160 -8.15 -8.00 14.36
CA LYS A 160 -9.16 -8.56 13.46
C LYS A 160 -9.74 -7.49 12.53
N GLY A 161 -9.73 -7.79 11.22
CA GLY A 161 -10.19 -6.87 10.18
C GLY A 161 -9.11 -5.96 9.61
N SER A 162 -7.85 -6.16 9.98
CA SER A 162 -6.68 -5.49 9.39
C SER A 162 -6.33 -6.01 7.99
N LEU A 163 -6.62 -7.29 7.69
CA LEU A 163 -6.34 -7.88 6.38
C LEU A 163 -7.29 -7.31 5.32
N ARG A 164 -6.72 -6.71 4.28
CA ARG A 164 -7.44 -5.92 3.30
C ARG A 164 -6.85 -6.08 1.90
N HIS A 165 -7.72 -6.05 0.92
CA HIS A 165 -7.35 -6.07 -0.49
C HIS A 165 -7.47 -4.68 -1.10
N PRO A 166 -6.43 -4.15 -1.79
CA PRO A 166 -6.52 -2.90 -2.52
C PRO A 166 -7.50 -3.00 -3.69
N THR A 167 -8.47 -2.07 -3.77
CA THR A 167 -9.51 -2.09 -4.82
C THR A 167 -8.97 -1.80 -6.22
N TYR A 168 -7.78 -1.27 -6.33
CA TYR A 168 -7.09 -1.05 -7.60
C TYR A 168 -6.36 -2.30 -8.14
N LEU A 169 -6.38 -3.42 -7.41
CA LEU A 169 -5.87 -4.71 -7.87
C LEU A 169 -6.96 -5.63 -8.46
N ASP A 170 -8.23 -5.21 -8.36
CA ASP A 170 -9.39 -5.92 -8.93
C ASP A 170 -9.40 -5.92 -10.48
#